data_c166a27672b098e57a279099663d8732
#
_entry.id   c166a27672b098e57a279099663d8732
#
_cell.length_a   1.000
_cell.length_b   1.000
_cell.length_c   1.000
_cell.angle_alpha   90.00
_cell.angle_beta   90.00
_cell.angle_gamma   90.00
#
_symmetry.space_group_name_H-M   'P 1'
#
loop_
_entity.id
_entity.type
_entity.pdbx_description
1 polymer ?
#
loop_
_entity_poly.entity_id
_entity_poly.type
_entity_poly.pdbx_seq_one_letter_code
_entity_poly.pdbx_strand_id
1 'polypeptide(L)'
;MEKSNPEDRGRDLQSGALIRLRGIYPSLKAALQKVACLILSQPEMAIYASVNEVAAAARVSEATVMRFWRILGYKGFQDFKISLARELVVPPPRLPEDGGPTALVRWIFKANLAALEETLEVVEMRQLLQAGELLGKCRRLIIGGFRGSGLAAQYAAVRFPRLGLELRCFTETYQIAISAALLGREGALLAISHSGSTHGILASARVAKDSGARVLAITSNPLAPLSRIADLVLVTAGREMTAAPDCLAAFLSQISIIDSLATLMKLARPDEARANLAKIERVLSMPV
;
A
#
# COMPACT_ATOMS: atom_id res chain seq x y z
N MET A 1 -5.87 28.45 1.73
CA MET A 1 -7.15 27.79 1.40
C MET A 1 -7.20 27.64 -0.12
N GLU A 2 -6.61 26.59 -0.64
CA GLU A 2 -6.61 26.26 -2.07
C GLU A 2 -7.97 25.62 -2.43
N LYS A 3 -8.67 26.26 -3.36
CA LYS A 3 -9.93 25.75 -3.89
C LYS A 3 -9.60 24.55 -4.77
N SER A 4 -10.02 23.34 -4.37
CA SER A 4 -9.94 22.15 -5.21
C SER A 4 -10.66 22.39 -6.53
N ASN A 5 -9.94 22.15 -7.63
CA ASN A 5 -10.40 22.30 -9.01
C ASN A 5 -11.61 21.39 -9.30
N PRO A 6 -12.69 21.88 -9.94
CA PRO A 6 -13.87 21.07 -10.29
C PRO A 6 -13.56 19.85 -11.17
N GLU A 7 -12.48 19.88 -11.94
CA GLU A 7 -12.05 18.76 -12.81
C GLU A 7 -11.49 17.56 -12.03
N ASP A 8 -10.97 17.76 -10.81
CA ASP A 8 -10.54 16.67 -9.94
C ASP A 8 -11.70 15.83 -9.40
N ARG A 9 -12.89 16.43 -9.26
CA ARG A 9 -14.09 15.73 -8.78
C ARG A 9 -14.70 14.77 -9.82
N GLY A 10 -14.42 14.95 -11.09
CA GLY A 10 -14.94 14.10 -12.17
C GLY A 10 -14.13 12.83 -12.39
N ARG A 11 -12.81 12.83 -12.09
CA ARG A 11 -11.94 11.65 -12.16
C ARG A 11 -12.16 10.68 -11.00
N ASP A 12 -12.58 11.19 -9.84
CA ASP A 12 -12.85 10.39 -8.65
C ASP A 12 -14.02 9.40 -8.77
N LEU A 13 -14.89 9.56 -9.76
CA LEU A 13 -16.08 8.71 -9.96
C LEU A 13 -15.83 7.45 -10.80
N GLN A 14 -14.62 7.28 -11.36
CA GLN A 14 -14.26 6.10 -12.17
C GLN A 14 -13.68 4.95 -11.34
N SER A 15 -13.16 5.22 -10.14
CA SER A 15 -12.62 4.18 -9.24
C SER A 15 -13.72 3.39 -8.55
N GLY A 16 -13.52 2.08 -8.42
CA GLY A 16 -14.44 1.19 -7.70
C GLY A 16 -14.60 1.54 -6.22
N ALA A 17 -15.77 1.26 -5.66
CA ALA A 17 -16.10 1.56 -4.26
C ALA A 17 -15.14 0.88 -3.26
N LEU A 18 -14.77 -0.38 -3.52
CA LEU A 18 -13.84 -1.14 -2.68
C LEU A 18 -12.41 -0.64 -2.81
N ILE A 19 -12.01 -0.21 -4.00
CA ILE A 19 -10.68 0.36 -4.26
C ILE A 19 -10.51 1.61 -3.41
N ARG A 20 -11.45 2.57 -3.50
CA ARG A 20 -11.42 3.79 -2.66
C ARG A 20 -11.42 3.47 -1.18
N LEU A 21 -12.27 2.53 -0.77
CA LEU A 21 -12.40 2.15 0.63
C LEU A 21 -11.09 1.57 1.19
N ARG A 22 -10.40 0.74 0.42
CA ARG A 22 -9.07 0.21 0.79
C ARG A 22 -8.05 1.33 0.96
N GLY A 23 -8.04 2.30 0.05
CA GLY A 23 -7.12 3.43 0.10
C GLY A 23 -7.24 4.25 1.37
N ILE A 24 -8.46 4.66 1.72
CA ILE A 24 -8.67 5.55 2.88
C ILE A 24 -8.75 4.81 4.23
N TYR A 25 -8.90 3.48 4.23
CA TYR A 25 -9.09 2.69 5.46
C TYR A 25 -8.09 3.00 6.58
N PRO A 26 -6.76 3.08 6.29
CA PRO A 26 -5.76 3.34 7.33
C PRO A 26 -5.93 4.68 8.05
N SER A 27 -6.53 5.68 7.40
CA SER A 27 -6.72 7.05 7.92
C SER A 27 -8.07 7.27 8.58
N LEU A 28 -8.98 6.30 8.49
CA LEU A 28 -10.29 6.42 9.08
C LEU A 28 -10.23 6.38 10.61
N LYS A 29 -11.11 7.17 11.26
CA LYS A 29 -11.33 7.07 12.71
C LYS A 29 -11.98 5.72 13.06
N ALA A 30 -11.76 5.22 14.27
CA ALA A 30 -12.18 3.89 14.73
C ALA A 30 -13.65 3.53 14.41
N ALA A 31 -14.59 4.46 14.60
CA ALA A 31 -16.00 4.21 14.28
C ALA A 31 -16.24 4.01 12.77
N LEU A 32 -15.55 4.77 11.92
CA LEU A 32 -15.61 4.65 10.45
C LEU A 32 -14.89 3.40 9.97
N GLN A 33 -13.78 3.01 10.63
CA GLN A 33 -13.09 1.76 10.32
C GLN A 33 -13.98 0.52 10.55
N LYS A 34 -14.86 0.54 11.54
CA LYS A 34 -15.83 -0.56 11.75
C LYS A 34 -16.77 -0.73 10.55
N VAL A 35 -17.29 0.38 10.02
CA VAL A 35 -18.12 0.36 8.81
C VAL A 35 -17.32 -0.14 7.60
N ALA A 36 -16.12 0.40 7.42
CA ALA A 36 -15.22 0.01 6.35
C ALA A 36 -14.86 -1.49 6.42
N CYS A 37 -14.53 -1.98 7.61
CA CYS A 37 -14.19 -3.39 7.83
C CYS A 37 -15.36 -4.31 7.46
N LEU A 38 -16.59 -3.96 7.87
CA LEU A 38 -17.79 -4.72 7.53
C LEU A 38 -17.97 -4.82 6.01
N ILE A 39 -17.84 -3.70 5.29
CA ILE A 39 -18.04 -3.65 3.84
C ILE A 39 -16.89 -4.40 3.11
N LEU A 40 -15.65 -4.23 3.53
CA LEU A 40 -14.52 -4.91 2.92
C LEU A 40 -14.55 -6.42 3.14
N SER A 41 -15.10 -6.88 4.28
CA SER A 41 -15.22 -8.30 4.60
C SER A 41 -16.48 -8.96 4.00
N GLN A 42 -17.55 -8.20 3.80
CA GLN A 42 -18.85 -8.68 3.31
C GLN A 42 -19.46 -7.70 2.31
N PRO A 43 -18.84 -7.47 1.16
CA PRO A 43 -19.29 -6.45 0.20
C PRO A 43 -20.66 -6.76 -0.39
N GLU A 44 -20.99 -8.03 -0.60
CA GLU A 44 -22.29 -8.44 -1.11
C GLU A 44 -23.45 -8.07 -0.16
N MET A 45 -23.23 -8.25 1.15
CA MET A 45 -24.21 -7.84 2.15
C MET A 45 -24.50 -6.33 2.06
N ALA A 46 -23.46 -5.51 1.87
CA ALA A 46 -23.61 -4.05 1.82
C ALA A 46 -24.47 -3.57 0.63
N ILE A 47 -24.59 -4.35 -0.46
CA ILE A 47 -25.46 -4.02 -1.60
C ILE A 47 -26.95 -4.08 -1.19
N TYR A 48 -27.32 -5.06 -0.39
CA TYR A 48 -28.71 -5.32 -0.04
C TYR A 48 -29.13 -4.64 1.27
N ALA A 49 -28.21 -4.39 2.19
CA ALA A 49 -28.47 -3.82 3.50
C ALA A 49 -29.01 -2.38 3.43
N SER A 50 -29.86 -2.02 4.40
CA SER A 50 -30.23 -0.64 4.70
C SER A 50 -29.15 0.06 5.55
N VAL A 51 -29.25 1.39 5.69
CA VAL A 51 -28.38 2.18 6.58
C VAL A 51 -28.42 1.64 8.01
N ASN A 52 -29.60 1.29 8.49
CA ASN A 52 -29.84 0.79 9.84
C ASN A 52 -29.17 -0.59 10.05
N GLU A 53 -29.27 -1.48 9.07
CA GLU A 53 -28.64 -2.80 9.13
C GLU A 53 -27.12 -2.69 9.10
N VAL A 54 -26.56 -1.80 8.27
CA VAL A 54 -25.12 -1.53 8.27
C VAL A 54 -24.67 -0.93 9.61
N ALA A 55 -25.45 0.01 10.18
CA ALA A 55 -25.14 0.63 11.47
C ALA A 55 -25.15 -0.42 12.60
N ALA A 56 -26.18 -1.27 12.64
CA ALA A 56 -26.31 -2.35 13.62
C ALA A 56 -25.16 -3.37 13.48
N ALA A 57 -24.89 -3.84 12.27
CA ALA A 57 -23.82 -4.82 12.00
C ALA A 57 -22.41 -4.28 12.34
N ALA A 58 -22.14 -3.00 12.01
CA ALA A 58 -20.88 -2.34 12.33
C ALA A 58 -20.80 -1.85 13.80
N ARG A 59 -21.91 -1.94 14.57
CA ARG A 59 -22.03 -1.42 15.95
C ARG A 59 -21.66 0.06 16.05
N VAL A 60 -22.29 0.87 15.20
CA VAL A 60 -22.13 2.33 15.15
C VAL A 60 -23.50 3.01 15.00
N SER A 61 -23.55 4.33 15.11
CA SER A 61 -24.79 5.10 14.83
C SER A 61 -25.02 5.24 13.32
N GLU A 62 -26.30 5.39 12.92
CA GLU A 62 -26.67 5.70 11.53
C GLU A 62 -25.98 6.98 11.02
N ALA A 63 -25.83 7.98 11.89
CA ALA A 63 -25.12 9.21 11.56
C ALA A 63 -23.64 8.94 11.17
N THR A 64 -22.98 7.93 11.79
CA THR A 64 -21.63 7.49 11.41
C THR A 64 -21.63 6.86 10.03
N VAL A 65 -22.64 6.03 9.72
CA VAL A 65 -22.80 5.42 8.39
C VAL A 65 -23.07 6.48 7.34
N MET A 66 -23.94 7.46 7.62
CA MET A 66 -24.23 8.57 6.70
C MET A 66 -23.02 9.47 6.44
N ARG A 67 -22.16 9.69 7.45
CA ARG A 67 -20.90 10.41 7.31
C ARG A 67 -19.89 9.63 6.48
N PHE A 68 -19.90 8.31 6.59
CA PHE A 68 -18.95 7.41 5.91
C PHE A 68 -19.02 7.57 4.38
N TRP A 69 -20.22 7.55 3.78
CA TRP A 69 -20.40 7.70 2.33
C TRP A 69 -19.87 9.03 1.79
N ARG A 70 -20.07 10.10 2.56
CA ARG A 70 -19.58 11.44 2.20
C ARG A 70 -18.05 11.50 2.17
N ILE A 71 -17.40 10.82 3.11
CA ILE A 71 -15.92 10.74 3.15
C ILE A 71 -15.38 9.98 1.93
N LEU A 72 -16.11 8.97 1.46
CA LEU A 72 -15.80 8.24 0.24
C LEU A 72 -16.11 9.02 -1.05
N GLY A 73 -16.68 10.21 -0.97
CA GLY A 73 -17.02 11.05 -2.12
C GLY A 73 -18.37 10.72 -2.77
N TYR A 74 -19.18 9.84 -2.19
CA TYR A 74 -20.50 9.51 -2.70
C TYR A 74 -21.57 10.51 -2.25
N LYS A 75 -22.55 10.78 -3.12
CA LYS A 75 -23.68 11.67 -2.81
C LYS A 75 -24.60 11.10 -1.74
N GLY A 76 -24.63 9.77 -1.60
CA GLY A 76 -25.43 9.06 -0.62
C GLY A 76 -25.21 7.56 -0.64
N PHE A 77 -25.91 6.85 0.25
CA PHE A 77 -25.79 5.40 0.38
C PHE A 77 -26.16 4.65 -0.90
N GLN A 78 -27.20 5.10 -1.60
CA GLN A 78 -27.63 4.46 -2.84
C GLN A 78 -26.58 4.59 -3.96
N ASP A 79 -25.95 5.74 -4.06
CA ASP A 79 -24.86 5.99 -5.03
C ASP A 79 -23.67 5.06 -4.78
N PHE A 80 -23.30 4.89 -3.52
CA PHE A 80 -22.29 3.92 -3.11
C PHE A 80 -22.69 2.48 -3.48
N LYS A 81 -23.94 2.06 -3.18
CA LYS A 81 -24.42 0.72 -3.50
C LYS A 81 -24.35 0.41 -5.00
N ILE A 82 -24.71 1.37 -5.83
CA ILE A 82 -24.62 1.23 -7.30
C ILE A 82 -23.17 1.05 -7.74
N SER A 83 -22.24 1.83 -7.19
CA SER A 83 -20.82 1.71 -7.47
C SER A 83 -20.26 0.36 -7.02
N LEU A 84 -20.62 -0.07 -5.80
CA LEU A 84 -20.23 -1.36 -5.24
C LEU A 84 -20.78 -2.54 -6.06
N ALA A 85 -22.05 -2.47 -6.45
CA ALA A 85 -22.68 -3.51 -7.26
C ALA A 85 -22.00 -3.65 -8.63
N ARG A 86 -21.67 -2.54 -9.28
CA ARG A 86 -20.92 -2.54 -10.55
C ARG A 86 -19.54 -3.21 -10.40
N GLU A 87 -18.83 -2.92 -9.32
CA GLU A 87 -17.52 -3.49 -9.06
C GLU A 87 -17.57 -5.00 -8.79
N LEU A 88 -18.60 -5.48 -8.10
CA LEU A 88 -18.78 -6.92 -7.80
C LEU A 88 -19.27 -7.72 -9.01
N VAL A 89 -19.96 -7.08 -9.94
CA VAL A 89 -20.42 -7.74 -11.19
C VAL A 89 -19.30 -7.86 -12.22
N VAL A 90 -18.26 -7.01 -12.14
CA VAL A 90 -17.09 -7.16 -13.02
C VAL A 90 -16.22 -8.32 -12.51
N PRO A 91 -16.22 -9.48 -13.18
CA PRO A 91 -15.38 -10.59 -12.76
C PRO A 91 -13.90 -10.17 -12.82
N PRO A 92 -13.05 -10.74 -11.95
CA PRO A 92 -11.61 -10.53 -12.09
C PRO A 92 -11.18 -10.91 -13.52
N PRO A 93 -10.21 -10.21 -14.10
CA PRO A 93 -9.76 -10.48 -15.46
C PRO A 93 -9.38 -11.95 -15.57
N ARG A 94 -10.16 -12.72 -16.35
CA ARG A 94 -9.88 -14.12 -16.62
C ARG A 94 -8.78 -14.21 -17.65
N LEU A 95 -7.99 -15.29 -17.58
CA LEU A 95 -7.10 -15.64 -18.67
C LEU A 95 -7.92 -15.74 -19.97
N PRO A 96 -7.44 -15.19 -21.09
CA PRO A 96 -8.12 -15.37 -22.36
C PRO A 96 -8.18 -16.85 -22.70
N GLU A 97 -9.38 -17.38 -22.81
CA GLU A 97 -9.60 -18.79 -23.22
C GLU A 97 -9.29 -18.95 -24.72
N ASP A 98 -9.49 -17.87 -25.48
CA ASP A 98 -9.23 -17.80 -26.91
C ASP A 98 -8.18 -16.77 -27.25
N GLY A 99 -7.39 -16.97 -28.32
CA GLY A 99 -6.43 -15.98 -28.86
C GLY A 99 -4.96 -16.34 -28.74
N GLY A 100 -4.64 -17.53 -28.21
CA GLY A 100 -3.28 -18.06 -28.18
C GLY A 100 -2.25 -17.24 -27.40
N PRO A 101 -0.94 -17.50 -27.60
CA PRO A 101 0.14 -16.87 -26.80
C PRO A 101 0.15 -15.33 -26.88
N THR A 102 -0.21 -14.76 -28.00
CA THR A 102 -0.23 -13.29 -28.19
C THR A 102 -1.30 -12.61 -27.32
N ALA A 103 -2.48 -13.24 -27.18
CA ALA A 103 -3.54 -12.72 -26.32
C ALA A 103 -3.13 -12.79 -24.84
N LEU A 104 -2.46 -13.87 -24.46
CA LEU A 104 -1.93 -14.03 -23.10
C LEU A 104 -0.89 -12.94 -22.76
N VAL A 105 0.06 -12.67 -23.65
CA VAL A 105 1.05 -11.60 -23.44
C VAL A 105 0.36 -10.24 -23.29
N ARG A 106 -0.56 -9.89 -24.19
CA ARG A 106 -1.31 -8.63 -24.09
C ARG A 106 -2.11 -8.52 -22.80
N TRP A 107 -2.68 -9.62 -22.34
CA TRP A 107 -3.43 -9.67 -21.10
C TRP A 107 -2.54 -9.40 -19.87
N ILE A 108 -1.31 -9.99 -19.82
CA ILE A 108 -0.33 -9.74 -18.75
C ILE A 108 -0.01 -8.24 -18.68
N PHE A 109 0.28 -7.60 -19.81
CA PHE A 109 0.57 -6.15 -19.84
C PHE A 109 -0.62 -5.32 -19.35
N LYS A 110 -1.84 -5.65 -19.80
CA LYS A 110 -3.05 -4.95 -19.34
C LYS A 110 -3.29 -5.12 -17.84
N ALA A 111 -3.08 -6.32 -17.31
CA ALA A 111 -3.21 -6.59 -15.88
C ALA A 111 -2.19 -5.78 -15.05
N ASN A 112 -0.95 -5.67 -15.54
CA ASN A 112 0.09 -4.89 -14.89
C ASN A 112 -0.24 -3.38 -14.90
N LEU A 113 -0.71 -2.85 -16.04
CA LEU A 113 -1.13 -1.44 -16.15
C LEU A 113 -2.29 -1.14 -15.19
N ALA A 114 -3.32 -2.00 -15.18
CA ALA A 114 -4.47 -1.84 -14.29
C ALA A 114 -4.03 -1.84 -12.81
N ALA A 115 -3.11 -2.73 -12.42
CA ALA A 115 -2.61 -2.76 -11.03
C ALA A 115 -1.85 -1.48 -10.63
N LEU A 116 -1.13 -0.86 -11.56
CA LEU A 116 -0.46 0.42 -11.32
C LEU A 116 -1.46 1.57 -11.19
N GLU A 117 -2.44 1.65 -12.08
CA GLU A 117 -3.52 2.64 -12.04
C GLU A 117 -4.33 2.50 -10.75
N GLU A 118 -4.78 1.29 -10.41
CA GLU A 118 -5.48 1.00 -9.16
C GLU A 118 -4.61 1.35 -7.93
N THR A 119 -3.29 1.10 -7.97
CA THR A 119 -2.39 1.46 -6.87
C THR A 119 -2.32 2.96 -6.66
N LEU A 120 -2.26 3.75 -7.74
CA LEU A 120 -2.27 5.20 -7.66
C LEU A 120 -3.57 5.73 -7.00
N GLU A 121 -4.68 5.03 -7.20
CA GLU A 121 -5.98 5.39 -6.62
C GLU A 121 -6.13 4.99 -5.14
N VAL A 122 -5.55 3.85 -4.71
CA VAL A 122 -5.66 3.36 -3.33
C VAL A 122 -4.59 3.93 -2.42
N VAL A 123 -3.43 4.35 -2.94
CA VAL A 123 -2.37 4.89 -2.12
C VAL A 123 -2.80 6.23 -1.51
N GLU A 124 -2.85 6.30 -0.20
CA GLU A 124 -3.15 7.55 0.47
C GLU A 124 -1.93 8.49 0.43
N MET A 125 -2.03 9.55 -0.38
CA MET A 125 -0.94 10.50 -0.62
C MET A 125 -0.37 11.06 0.69
N ARG A 126 -1.23 11.35 1.67
CA ARG A 126 -0.78 11.85 2.97
C ARG A 126 0.13 10.86 3.68
N GLN A 127 -0.21 9.59 3.72
CA GLN A 127 0.63 8.55 4.33
C GLN A 127 1.92 8.33 3.54
N LEU A 128 1.86 8.40 2.20
CA LEU A 128 3.05 8.29 1.36
C LEU A 128 4.03 9.43 1.61
N LEU A 129 3.54 10.67 1.71
CA LEU A 129 4.37 11.84 2.03
C LEU A 129 4.99 11.72 3.44
N GLN A 130 4.19 11.33 4.44
CA GLN A 130 4.67 11.11 5.81
C GLN A 130 5.71 9.98 5.87
N ALA A 131 5.53 8.91 5.10
CA ALA A 131 6.48 7.81 5.02
C ALA A 131 7.82 8.27 4.41
N GLY A 132 7.77 9.05 3.34
CA GLY A 132 8.97 9.64 2.71
C GLY A 132 9.73 10.56 3.66
N GLU A 133 9.03 11.39 4.41
CA GLU A 133 9.63 12.29 5.41
C GLU A 133 10.26 11.48 6.57
N LEU A 134 9.54 10.48 7.11
CA LEU A 134 10.02 9.64 8.20
C LEU A 134 11.29 8.88 7.78
N LEU A 135 11.24 8.19 6.63
CA LEU A 135 12.38 7.44 6.11
C LEU A 135 13.55 8.38 5.76
N GLY A 136 13.26 9.57 5.25
CA GLY A 136 14.28 10.58 4.99
C GLY A 136 15.02 11.04 6.25
N LYS A 137 14.39 10.99 7.43
CA LYS A 137 14.96 11.41 8.71
C LYS A 137 15.54 10.28 9.55
N CYS A 138 15.22 9.02 9.26
CA CYS A 138 15.74 7.90 10.05
C CYS A 138 17.25 7.71 9.83
N ARG A 139 17.94 7.19 10.84
CA ARG A 139 19.38 6.89 10.74
C ARG A 139 19.64 5.48 10.28
N ARG A 140 18.81 4.54 10.70
CA ARG A 140 18.93 3.12 10.39
C ARG A 140 17.63 2.61 9.80
N LEU A 141 17.72 1.87 8.72
CA LEU A 141 16.59 1.28 8.02
C LEU A 141 16.81 -0.21 7.79
N ILE A 142 15.92 -1.02 8.34
CA ILE A 142 15.81 -2.42 7.98
C ILE A 142 14.69 -2.56 6.97
N ILE A 143 14.94 -3.29 5.88
CA ILE A 143 13.92 -3.64 4.90
C ILE A 143 13.72 -5.15 4.94
N GLY A 144 12.49 -5.59 5.11
CA GLY A 144 12.14 -7.01 5.17
C GLY A 144 11.00 -7.39 4.24
N GLY A 145 11.17 -8.53 3.55
CA GLY A 145 10.14 -9.11 2.70
C GLY A 145 10.50 -10.54 2.30
N PHE A 146 9.51 -11.33 1.90
CA PHE A 146 9.72 -12.71 1.47
C PHE A 146 9.18 -12.94 0.06
N ARG A 147 9.76 -13.92 -0.68
CA ARG A 147 9.33 -14.28 -2.04
C ARG A 147 9.29 -13.04 -2.95
N GLY A 148 8.19 -12.77 -3.64
CA GLY A 148 8.02 -11.58 -4.48
C GLY A 148 8.21 -10.26 -3.74
N SER A 149 7.70 -10.15 -2.50
CA SER A 149 7.96 -8.97 -1.65
C SER A 149 9.42 -8.89 -1.17
N GLY A 150 10.15 -10.01 -1.13
CA GLY A 150 11.59 -10.04 -0.90
C GLY A 150 12.38 -9.42 -2.06
N LEU A 151 11.96 -9.65 -3.30
CA LEU A 151 12.54 -8.99 -4.47
C LEU A 151 12.30 -7.47 -4.43
N ALA A 152 11.10 -7.05 -4.01
CA ALA A 152 10.80 -5.62 -3.81
C ALA A 152 11.67 -5.02 -2.70
N ALA A 153 11.92 -5.75 -1.61
CA ALA A 153 12.83 -5.33 -0.54
C ALA A 153 14.28 -5.17 -1.06
N GLN A 154 14.76 -6.10 -1.87
CA GLN A 154 16.07 -6.02 -2.51
C GLN A 154 16.15 -4.83 -3.48
N TYR A 155 15.09 -4.58 -4.25
CA TYR A 155 15.01 -3.39 -5.10
C TYR A 155 15.13 -2.11 -4.29
N ALA A 156 14.41 -1.99 -3.17
CA ALA A 156 14.52 -0.85 -2.27
C ALA A 156 15.95 -0.68 -1.73
N ALA A 157 16.63 -1.80 -1.43
CA ALA A 157 18.01 -1.79 -0.98
C ALA A 157 19.01 -1.28 -2.05
N VAL A 158 18.68 -1.39 -3.32
CA VAL A 158 19.46 -0.79 -4.42
C VAL A 158 19.12 0.70 -4.61
N ARG A 159 17.88 1.08 -4.37
CA ARG A 159 17.39 2.46 -4.61
C ARG A 159 17.73 3.45 -3.50
N PHE A 160 17.64 3.02 -2.24
CA PHE A 160 17.78 3.89 -1.06
C PHE A 160 19.22 4.22 -0.61
N PRO A 161 20.27 3.42 -0.84
CA PRO A 161 21.65 3.76 -0.42
C PRO A 161 22.16 5.09 -0.95
N ARG A 162 21.62 5.56 -2.08
CA ARG A 162 21.95 6.88 -2.65
C ARG A 162 21.62 8.05 -1.71
N LEU A 163 20.94 7.76 -0.58
CA LEU A 163 20.51 8.74 0.41
C LEU A 163 21.40 8.77 1.66
N GLY A 164 22.47 7.93 1.72
CA GLY A 164 23.41 7.92 2.84
C GLY A 164 22.89 7.27 4.13
N LEU A 165 21.84 6.47 4.04
CA LEU A 165 21.27 5.73 5.17
C LEU A 165 22.09 4.49 5.51
N GLU A 166 22.21 4.15 6.81
CA GLU A 166 22.61 2.80 7.23
C GLU A 166 21.44 1.86 6.98
N LEU A 167 21.52 1.14 5.86
CA LEU A 167 20.46 0.29 5.36
C LEU A 167 20.89 -1.16 5.33
N ARG A 168 20.01 -2.05 5.81
CA ARG A 168 20.14 -3.50 5.65
C ARG A 168 18.86 -4.09 5.11
N CYS A 169 18.98 -5.03 4.17
CA CYS A 169 17.85 -5.75 3.59
C CYS A 169 17.99 -7.23 3.88
N PHE A 170 16.90 -7.84 4.34
CA PHE A 170 16.87 -9.27 4.62
C PHE A 170 15.61 -9.90 4.05
N THR A 171 15.78 -11.13 3.55
CA THR A 171 14.71 -11.98 3.04
C THR A 171 14.55 -13.26 3.86
N GLU A 172 15.08 -13.25 5.09
CA GLU A 172 15.08 -14.36 6.03
C GLU A 172 14.58 -13.89 7.40
N THR A 173 13.67 -14.67 8.02
CA THR A 173 12.89 -14.29 9.21
C THR A 173 13.76 -13.87 10.39
N TYR A 174 14.72 -14.70 10.77
CA TYR A 174 15.54 -14.43 11.98
C TYR A 174 16.44 -13.23 11.81
N GLN A 175 16.98 -13.02 10.61
CA GLN A 175 17.83 -11.87 10.33
C GLN A 175 17.04 -10.55 10.41
N ILE A 176 15.79 -10.53 9.90
CA ILE A 176 14.92 -9.37 10.02
C ILE A 176 14.61 -9.11 11.50
N ALA A 177 14.20 -10.14 12.26
CA ALA A 177 13.81 -10.01 13.66
C ALA A 177 14.98 -9.56 14.55
N ILE A 178 16.16 -10.20 14.43
CA ILE A 178 17.36 -9.83 15.18
C ILE A 178 17.77 -8.38 14.90
N SER A 179 17.78 -7.99 13.62
CA SER A 179 18.12 -6.62 13.25
C SER A 179 17.08 -5.61 13.72
N ALA A 180 15.79 -5.97 13.68
CA ALA A 180 14.68 -5.15 14.17
C ALA A 180 14.77 -4.88 15.69
N ALA A 181 15.22 -5.86 16.47
CA ALA A 181 15.42 -5.71 17.91
C ALA A 181 16.45 -4.62 18.27
N LEU A 182 17.39 -4.34 17.37
CA LEU A 182 18.49 -3.40 17.58
C LEU A 182 18.25 -2.01 16.97
N LEU A 183 17.07 -1.77 16.37
CA LEU A 183 16.77 -0.51 15.68
C LEU A 183 16.68 0.69 16.63
N GLY A 184 15.94 0.56 17.72
CA GLY A 184 15.66 1.66 18.64
C GLY A 184 14.84 2.79 18.00
N ARG A 185 14.67 3.89 18.74
CA ARG A 185 13.76 5.01 18.36
C ARG A 185 14.18 5.78 17.11
N GLU A 186 15.45 5.76 16.75
CA GLU A 186 15.99 6.44 15.56
C GLU A 186 15.96 5.55 14.31
N GLY A 187 15.51 4.31 14.45
CA GLY A 187 15.42 3.33 13.38
C GLY A 187 14.02 3.12 12.86
N ALA A 188 13.93 2.56 11.65
CA ALA A 188 12.68 2.18 11.02
C ALA A 188 12.78 0.77 10.40
N LEU A 189 11.66 0.04 10.42
CA LEU A 189 11.45 -1.18 9.64
C LEU A 189 10.48 -0.87 8.49
N LEU A 190 10.92 -1.08 7.26
CA LEU A 190 10.04 -1.16 6.10
C LEU A 190 9.69 -2.64 5.86
N ALA A 191 8.49 -3.00 6.27
CA ALA A 191 7.95 -4.35 6.18
C ALA A 191 7.11 -4.49 4.90
N ILE A 192 7.56 -5.31 3.95
CA ILE A 192 6.88 -5.52 2.67
C ILE A 192 6.22 -6.90 2.69
N SER A 193 4.89 -6.93 2.61
CA SER A 193 4.13 -8.18 2.58
C SER A 193 2.81 -7.95 1.85
N HIS A 194 2.66 -8.57 0.69
CA HIS A 194 1.44 -8.44 -0.12
C HIS A 194 0.19 -8.78 0.69
N SER A 195 0.12 -9.95 1.30
CA SER A 195 -1.02 -10.37 2.14
C SER A 195 -1.09 -9.65 3.48
N GLY A 196 0.01 -9.06 3.96
CA GLY A 196 0.12 -8.48 5.28
C GLY A 196 -0.04 -9.49 6.45
N SER A 197 0.05 -10.80 6.15
CA SER A 197 -0.20 -11.89 7.11
C SER A 197 0.99 -12.84 7.25
N THR A 198 2.12 -12.56 6.63
CA THR A 198 3.32 -13.41 6.67
C THR A 198 3.91 -13.45 8.08
N HIS A 199 3.91 -14.61 8.72
CA HIS A 199 4.29 -14.78 10.12
C HIS A 199 5.66 -14.16 10.49
N GLY A 200 6.70 -14.39 9.69
CA GLY A 200 8.03 -13.84 9.93
C GLY A 200 8.07 -12.31 9.89
N ILE A 201 7.29 -11.68 8.99
CA ILE A 201 7.16 -10.22 8.91
C ILE A 201 6.39 -9.68 10.11
N LEU A 202 5.32 -10.35 10.53
CA LEU A 202 4.54 -9.94 11.70
C LEU A 202 5.38 -10.00 12.98
N ALA A 203 6.15 -11.08 13.18
CA ALA A 203 7.05 -11.21 14.31
C ALA A 203 8.09 -10.09 14.32
N SER A 204 8.75 -9.85 13.18
CA SER A 204 9.76 -8.79 13.05
C SER A 204 9.18 -7.39 13.26
N ALA A 205 7.96 -7.14 12.79
CA ALA A 205 7.27 -5.86 12.99
C ALA A 205 6.96 -5.60 14.47
N ARG A 206 6.53 -6.62 15.23
CA ARG A 206 6.32 -6.52 16.69
C ARG A 206 7.64 -6.22 17.40
N VAL A 207 8.69 -7.00 17.10
CA VAL A 207 10.03 -6.79 17.67
C VAL A 207 10.55 -5.37 17.40
N ALA A 208 10.36 -4.84 16.18
CA ALA A 208 10.69 -3.45 15.86
C ALA A 208 9.92 -2.45 16.72
N LYS A 209 8.62 -2.65 16.91
CA LYS A 209 7.79 -1.81 17.81
C LYS A 209 8.28 -1.88 19.25
N ASP A 210 8.60 -3.06 19.76
CA ASP A 210 9.09 -3.27 21.13
C ASP A 210 10.45 -2.60 21.34
N SER A 211 11.30 -2.49 20.30
CA SER A 211 12.55 -1.74 20.36
C SER A 211 12.36 -0.21 20.30
N GLY A 212 11.14 0.26 20.08
CA GLY A 212 10.79 1.66 19.91
C GLY A 212 10.93 2.18 18.49
N ALA A 213 11.27 1.34 17.51
CA ALA A 213 11.40 1.72 16.12
C ALA A 213 10.05 2.01 15.45
N ARG A 214 10.09 2.79 14.37
CA ARG A 214 8.92 2.99 13.52
C ARG A 214 8.74 1.83 12.54
N VAL A 215 7.51 1.44 12.32
CA VAL A 215 7.16 0.37 11.36
C VAL A 215 6.33 0.96 10.24
N LEU A 216 6.82 0.81 9.00
CA LEU A 216 6.10 1.13 7.78
C LEU A 216 5.76 -0.18 7.08
N ALA A 217 4.52 -0.29 6.60
CA ALA A 217 4.05 -1.45 5.86
C ALA A 217 3.74 -1.10 4.41
N ILE A 218 4.16 -1.95 3.48
CA ILE A 218 3.64 -1.98 2.11
C ILE A 218 2.85 -3.29 1.98
N THR A 219 1.53 -3.19 1.74
CA THR A 219 0.63 -4.35 1.68
C THR A 219 -0.57 -4.06 0.78
N SER A 220 -1.19 -5.11 0.23
CA SER A 220 -2.46 -4.95 -0.51
C SER A 220 -3.69 -5.04 0.39
N ASN A 221 -3.52 -5.44 1.65
CA ASN A 221 -4.64 -5.64 2.56
C ASN A 221 -4.60 -4.67 3.75
N PRO A 222 -5.39 -3.59 3.73
CA PRO A 222 -5.43 -2.62 4.83
C PRO A 222 -6.02 -3.18 6.14
N LEU A 223 -6.70 -4.33 6.09
CA LEU A 223 -7.25 -5.04 7.25
C LEU A 223 -6.28 -6.06 7.85
N ALA A 224 -5.15 -6.31 7.20
CA ALA A 224 -4.20 -7.34 7.60
C ALA A 224 -3.61 -7.11 8.99
N PRO A 225 -3.13 -8.15 9.66
CA PRO A 225 -2.44 -8.02 10.94
C PRO A 225 -1.24 -7.07 10.89
N LEU A 226 -0.48 -7.02 9.79
CA LEU A 226 0.64 -6.08 9.59
C LEU A 226 0.17 -4.62 9.64
N SER A 227 -0.96 -4.32 9.00
CA SER A 227 -1.52 -2.97 8.97
C SER A 227 -1.94 -2.45 10.35
N ARG A 228 -2.25 -3.36 11.28
CA ARG A 228 -2.58 -3.01 12.67
C ARG A 228 -1.34 -2.74 13.55
N ILE A 229 -0.18 -3.29 13.16
CA ILE A 229 1.09 -3.12 13.88
C ILE A 229 1.81 -1.86 13.38
N ALA A 230 1.72 -1.57 12.09
CA ALA A 230 2.46 -0.50 11.44
C ALA A 230 2.00 0.90 11.88
N ASP A 231 2.94 1.84 11.93
CA ASP A 231 2.66 3.27 12.15
C ASP A 231 2.11 3.94 10.88
N LEU A 232 2.61 3.51 9.72
CA LEU A 232 2.15 3.97 8.41
C LEU A 232 1.92 2.76 7.50
N VAL A 233 0.83 2.80 6.73
CA VAL A 233 0.43 1.71 5.83
C VAL A 233 0.27 2.26 4.43
N LEU A 234 1.12 1.79 3.53
CA LEU A 234 1.05 2.10 2.11
C LEU A 234 0.34 0.94 1.40
N VAL A 235 -0.91 1.20 1.02
CA VAL A 235 -1.75 0.19 0.39
C VAL A 235 -1.43 0.15 -1.10
N THR A 236 -1.17 -1.05 -1.62
CA THR A 236 -1.05 -1.32 -3.06
C THR A 236 -2.32 -2.01 -3.55
N ALA A 237 -2.71 -1.75 -4.78
CA ALA A 237 -3.62 -2.63 -5.48
C ALA A 237 -2.78 -3.76 -6.12
N GLY A 238 -3.42 -4.83 -6.41
CA GLY A 238 -2.82 -6.01 -6.99
C GLY A 238 -3.66 -7.17 -6.53
N ARG A 239 -4.66 -7.53 -7.33
CA ARG A 239 -5.45 -8.71 -7.06
C ARG A 239 -4.53 -9.92 -7.24
N GLU A 240 -4.46 -10.80 -6.25
CA GLU A 240 -3.97 -12.16 -6.52
C GLU A 240 -4.88 -12.73 -7.60
N MET A 241 -4.34 -12.88 -8.78
CA MET A 241 -5.06 -13.50 -9.87
C MET A 241 -5.01 -15.00 -9.62
N THR A 242 -6.15 -15.60 -9.30
CA THR A 242 -6.29 -17.04 -9.04
C THR A 242 -5.72 -17.92 -10.17
N ALA A 243 -5.63 -17.37 -11.39
CA ALA A 243 -5.07 -18.03 -12.56
C ALA A 243 -3.55 -17.86 -12.75
N ALA A 244 -2.90 -16.95 -11.99
CA ALA A 244 -1.46 -16.72 -12.03
C ALA A 244 -0.99 -16.27 -10.63
N PRO A 245 -0.78 -17.19 -9.69
CA PRO A 245 -0.43 -16.89 -8.30
C PRO A 245 0.91 -16.17 -8.15
N ASP A 246 1.76 -16.17 -9.17
CA ASP A 246 3.03 -15.46 -9.24
C ASP A 246 2.92 -14.13 -10.02
N CYS A 247 1.73 -13.49 -10.02
CA CYS A 247 1.47 -12.30 -10.82
C CYS A 247 2.42 -11.16 -10.47
N LEU A 248 3.14 -10.70 -11.50
CA LEU A 248 4.10 -9.58 -11.43
C LEU A 248 3.43 -8.26 -11.02
N ALA A 249 2.12 -8.13 -11.17
CA ALA A 249 1.36 -6.92 -10.89
C ALA A 249 1.54 -6.40 -9.45
N ALA A 250 1.49 -7.30 -8.45
CA ALA A 250 1.73 -6.94 -7.06
C ALA A 250 3.16 -6.42 -6.83
N PHE A 251 4.14 -7.02 -7.48
CA PHE A 251 5.54 -6.60 -7.42
C PHE A 251 5.74 -5.23 -8.06
N LEU A 252 5.15 -4.98 -9.23
CA LEU A 252 5.21 -3.69 -9.91
C LEU A 252 4.58 -2.56 -9.08
N SER A 253 3.46 -2.85 -8.42
CA SER A 253 2.82 -1.91 -7.50
C SER A 253 3.73 -1.58 -6.30
N GLN A 254 4.38 -2.58 -5.71
CA GLN A 254 5.35 -2.39 -4.61
C GLN A 254 6.56 -1.56 -5.07
N ILE A 255 7.11 -1.83 -6.27
CA ILE A 255 8.22 -1.07 -6.85
C ILE A 255 7.84 0.40 -7.05
N SER A 256 6.64 0.69 -7.55
CA SER A 256 6.18 2.06 -7.78
C SER A 256 6.09 2.86 -6.46
N ILE A 257 5.62 2.23 -5.38
CA ILE A 257 5.65 2.83 -4.04
C ILE A 257 7.09 3.07 -3.59
N ILE A 258 7.99 2.12 -3.79
CA ILE A 258 9.41 2.24 -3.41
C ILE A 258 10.10 3.37 -4.18
N ASP A 259 9.86 3.52 -5.48
CA ASP A 259 10.39 4.62 -6.27
C ASP A 259 9.86 5.98 -5.82
N SER A 260 8.57 6.03 -5.47
CA SER A 260 7.95 7.22 -4.89
C SER A 260 8.62 7.60 -3.55
N LEU A 261 8.79 6.62 -2.66
CA LEU A 261 9.50 6.83 -1.39
C LEU A 261 10.94 7.30 -1.61
N ALA A 262 11.70 6.66 -2.53
CA ALA A 262 13.06 7.08 -2.85
C ALA A 262 13.14 8.54 -3.33
N THR A 263 12.14 8.99 -4.08
CA THR A 263 12.04 10.36 -4.55
C THR A 263 11.72 11.33 -3.41
N LEU A 264 10.74 11.00 -2.58
CA LEU A 264 10.35 11.81 -1.41
C LEU A 264 11.48 11.93 -0.38
N MET A 265 12.22 10.85 -0.13
CA MET A 265 13.38 10.86 0.76
C MET A 265 14.47 11.80 0.25
N LYS A 266 14.72 11.87 -1.08
CA LYS A 266 15.66 12.84 -1.68
C LYS A 266 15.19 14.28 -1.47
N LEU A 267 13.90 14.54 -1.60
CA LEU A 267 13.33 15.87 -1.37
C LEU A 267 13.44 16.28 0.11
N ALA A 268 13.40 15.33 1.04
CA ALA A 268 13.58 15.59 2.47
C ALA A 268 15.04 15.95 2.85
N ARG A 269 16.05 15.50 2.05
CA ARG A 269 17.47 15.77 2.27
C ARG A 269 18.21 16.09 0.97
N PRO A 270 17.92 17.21 0.31
CA PRO A 270 18.40 17.48 -1.04
C PRO A 270 19.92 17.60 -1.14
N ASP A 271 20.57 18.22 -0.16
CA ASP A 271 22.01 18.44 -0.18
C ASP A 271 22.80 17.14 0.07
N GLU A 272 22.36 16.34 1.04
CA GLU A 272 22.96 15.00 1.27
C GLU A 272 22.77 14.08 0.07
N ALA A 273 21.57 14.09 -0.53
CA ALA A 273 21.30 13.29 -1.71
C ALA A 273 22.20 13.69 -2.89
N ARG A 274 22.41 15.00 -3.10
CA ARG A 274 23.30 15.52 -4.16
C ARG A 274 24.76 15.12 -3.91
N ALA A 275 25.24 15.28 -2.67
CA ALA A 275 26.60 14.92 -2.30
C ALA A 275 26.87 13.42 -2.46
N ASN A 276 25.91 12.56 -2.07
CA ASN A 276 26.03 11.12 -2.22
C ASN A 276 25.95 10.68 -3.68
N LEU A 277 25.11 11.31 -4.49
CA LEU A 277 25.03 11.04 -5.93
C LEU A 277 26.37 11.32 -6.62
N ALA A 278 27.01 12.47 -6.32
CA ALA A 278 28.33 12.82 -6.85
C ALA A 278 29.43 11.79 -6.46
N LYS A 279 29.37 11.24 -5.23
CA LYS A 279 30.29 10.15 -4.81
C LYS A 279 30.06 8.88 -5.62
N ILE A 280 28.79 8.51 -5.86
CA ILE A 280 28.44 7.30 -6.62
C ILE A 280 28.84 7.46 -8.09
N GLU A 281 28.59 8.61 -8.71
CA GLU A 281 29.00 8.89 -10.10
C GLU A 281 30.51 8.77 -10.26
N ARG A 282 31.29 9.23 -9.27
CA ARG A 282 32.75 9.07 -9.28
C ARG A 282 33.16 7.60 -9.28
N VAL A 283 32.49 6.74 -8.50
CA VAL A 283 32.77 5.30 -8.48
C VAL A 283 32.38 4.63 -9.80
N LEU A 284 31.22 5.00 -10.37
CA LEU A 284 30.74 4.45 -11.64
C LEU A 284 31.61 4.87 -12.85
N SER A 285 32.34 5.97 -12.73
CA SER A 285 33.27 6.44 -13.77
C SER A 285 34.68 5.83 -13.67
N MET A 286 34.95 5.03 -12.63
CA MET A 286 36.23 4.30 -12.51
C MET A 286 36.26 3.15 -13.53
N PRO A 287 37.36 2.97 -14.28
CA PRO A 287 37.53 1.79 -15.11
C PRO A 287 37.58 0.54 -14.23
N VAL A 288 36.69 -0.43 -14.53
CA VAL A 288 36.63 -1.75 -13.88
C VAL A 288 37.62 -2.68 -14.58
#